data_f51b1750061cc8959fa2c7e32ee7acbe
#
_entry.id   f51b1750061cc8959fa2c7e32ee7acbe
#
_cell.length_a   1.000
_cell.length_b   1.000
_cell.length_c   1.000
_cell.angle_alpha   90.00
_cell.angle_beta   90.00
_cell.angle_gamma   90.00
#
_symmetry.space_group_name_H-M   'P 1'
#
loop_
_entity.id
_entity.type
_entity.pdbx_description
1 polymer ?
#
loop_
_entity_poly.entity_id
_entity_poly.type
_entity_poly.pdbx_seq_one_letter_code
_entity_poly.pdbx_strand_id
1 'polypeptide(L)'
;MYDIDFIKNSYNIRKEIVSRKFNSENVNDIEAELEQLRKSKPTIFNIETTNYCNMKCVMCPRTIYMTRKNIWISDEIFEEALSNIKTYNEDKLNDFWKWLEINTPYNPNEVSENGFYFSIVSKCLILHGYGEPFLDKYLIKRLKLCNEKKIPTYFSCTPATMTVEKAIAAMENGLTVLKFSLDAMDDENIKKIRGKKANYDESIEKIMKIIKVKKERNFKTVLVPCMISLKTDETSKILHKDFLKFWEPHDVFAYVKSQDNRWLFEQDKGLENNSHYAQQYCEYPWTSLTVMADGNVVPCTQISNNELVLGNIKENTLEEIWNGKKYEDLRKMHISGKFPKDHKCLKKCDQVKLFEYLR
;
A
#
# COMPACT_ATOMS: atom_id res chain seq x y z
N MET A 1 3.69 -3.85 7.72
CA MET A 1 2.55 -4.75 8.09
C MET A 1 1.59 -3.98 8.98
N TYR A 2 0.32 -4.33 8.99
CA TYR A 2 -0.63 -3.77 9.97
C TYR A 2 -0.61 -4.53 11.29
N ASP A 3 -1.10 -3.90 12.33
CA ASP A 3 -1.41 -4.60 13.57
C ASP A 3 -2.69 -5.41 13.42
N ILE A 4 -2.55 -6.71 13.10
CA ILE A 4 -3.68 -7.62 12.89
C ILE A 4 -4.44 -7.91 14.19
N ASP A 5 -3.81 -7.79 15.37
CA ASP A 5 -4.50 -7.93 16.65
C ASP A 5 -5.45 -6.76 16.88
N PHE A 6 -4.96 -5.54 16.60
CA PHE A 6 -5.80 -4.36 16.68
C PHE A 6 -7.01 -4.48 15.74
N ILE A 7 -6.80 -4.94 14.49
CA ILE A 7 -7.87 -5.14 13.52
C ILE A 7 -8.94 -6.10 14.05
N LYS A 8 -8.54 -7.23 14.63
CA LYS A 8 -9.48 -8.21 15.21
C LYS A 8 -10.23 -7.64 16.42
N ASN A 9 -9.48 -7.10 17.37
CA ASN A 9 -10.02 -6.72 18.67
C ASN A 9 -10.87 -5.44 18.62
N SER A 10 -10.58 -4.53 17.69
CA SER A 10 -11.39 -3.32 17.49
C SER A 10 -12.60 -3.51 16.58
N TYR A 11 -12.90 -4.72 16.12
CA TYR A 11 -13.93 -4.97 15.10
C TYR A 11 -15.32 -4.46 15.48
N ASN A 12 -15.78 -4.74 16.69
CA ASN A 12 -17.10 -4.32 17.16
C ASN A 12 -17.17 -2.80 17.34
N ILE A 13 -16.15 -2.20 17.97
CA ILE A 13 -16.04 -0.74 18.13
C ILE A 13 -16.11 -0.05 16.76
N ARG A 14 -15.37 -0.56 15.78
CA ARG A 14 -15.37 0.00 14.42
C ARG A 14 -16.74 -0.12 13.74
N LYS A 15 -17.48 -1.20 13.97
CA LYS A 15 -18.87 -1.33 13.49
C LYS A 15 -19.76 -0.22 14.06
N GLU A 16 -19.62 0.10 15.32
CA GLU A 16 -20.37 1.20 15.97
C GLU A 16 -20.01 2.55 15.37
N ILE A 17 -18.70 2.82 15.16
CA ILE A 17 -18.24 4.05 14.53
C ILE A 17 -18.77 4.16 13.09
N VAL A 18 -18.66 3.10 12.29
CA VAL A 18 -19.11 3.08 10.88
C VAL A 18 -20.63 3.20 10.79
N SER A 19 -21.39 2.59 11.71
CA SER A 19 -22.85 2.67 11.72
C SER A 19 -23.39 4.01 12.19
N ARG A 20 -22.53 4.97 12.56
CA ARG A 20 -22.88 6.29 13.10
C ARG A 20 -23.76 6.22 14.37
N LYS A 21 -23.72 5.14 15.11
CA LYS A 21 -24.37 5.02 16.43
C LYS A 21 -23.62 5.74 17.55
N PHE A 22 -22.66 6.47 17.19
CA PHE A 22 -21.68 7.16 17.97
C PHE A 22 -22.06 8.64 18.08
N ASN A 23 -22.07 9.17 19.28
CA ASN A 23 -22.38 10.57 19.57
C ASN A 23 -21.20 11.26 20.28
N SER A 24 -21.30 12.55 20.49
CA SER A 24 -20.24 13.32 21.13
C SER A 24 -19.98 12.94 22.61
N GLU A 25 -20.88 12.21 23.25
CA GLU A 25 -20.77 11.85 24.67
C GLU A 25 -19.90 10.62 24.88
N ASN A 26 -19.93 9.66 23.96
CA ASN A 26 -19.13 8.44 24.05
C ASN A 26 -17.81 8.46 23.26
N VAL A 27 -17.45 9.62 22.67
CA VAL A 27 -16.15 9.79 21.95
C VAL A 27 -14.96 9.44 22.83
N ASN A 28 -14.94 9.92 24.06
CA ASN A 28 -13.83 9.71 25.00
C ASN A 28 -13.71 8.24 25.42
N ASP A 29 -14.82 7.55 25.60
CA ASP A 29 -14.83 6.13 25.96
C ASP A 29 -14.30 5.27 24.83
N ILE A 30 -14.73 5.55 23.59
CA ILE A 30 -14.24 4.87 22.39
C ILE A 30 -12.75 5.16 22.16
N GLU A 31 -12.31 6.40 22.37
CA GLU A 31 -10.88 6.73 22.28
C GLU A 31 -10.07 5.91 23.29
N ALA A 32 -10.51 5.88 24.55
CA ALA A 32 -9.85 5.13 25.61
C ALA A 32 -9.76 3.63 25.27
N GLU A 33 -10.84 3.04 24.75
CA GLU A 33 -10.89 1.64 24.36
C GLU A 33 -9.94 1.34 23.19
N LEU A 34 -9.93 2.17 22.13
CA LEU A 34 -9.01 2.02 21.00
C LEU A 34 -7.54 2.19 21.43
N GLU A 35 -7.24 3.13 22.33
CA GLU A 35 -5.90 3.33 22.87
C GLU A 35 -5.42 2.14 23.72
N GLN A 36 -6.33 1.47 24.46
CA GLN A 36 -6.00 0.24 25.18
C GLN A 36 -5.65 -0.94 24.24
N LEU A 37 -6.31 -1.01 23.09
CA LEU A 37 -6.04 -2.04 22.08
C LEU A 37 -4.77 -1.78 21.27
N ARG A 38 -4.34 -0.53 21.18
CA ARG A 38 -3.18 -0.12 20.41
C ARG A 38 -1.88 -0.56 21.06
N LYS A 39 -0.96 -1.10 20.27
CA LYS A 39 0.41 -1.38 20.77
C LYS A 39 1.19 -0.09 21.02
N SER A 40 1.99 -0.08 22.08
CA SER A 40 2.92 1.04 22.38
C SER A 40 4.02 1.18 21.32
N LYS A 41 4.43 0.07 20.69
CA LYS A 41 5.41 0.08 19.60
C LYS A 41 4.70 0.02 18.25
N PRO A 42 5.07 0.91 17.30
CA PRO A 42 4.44 0.95 16.00
C PRO A 42 4.77 -0.28 15.16
N THR A 43 3.89 -0.56 14.21
CA THR A 43 4.15 -1.49 13.12
C THR A 43 4.44 -0.70 11.84
N ILE A 44 5.53 -1.01 11.15
CA ILE A 44 5.85 -0.35 9.88
C ILE A 44 5.14 -1.08 8.74
N PHE A 45 4.31 -0.37 8.01
CA PHE A 45 3.62 -0.88 6.83
C PHE A 45 4.47 -0.71 5.57
N ASN A 46 5.08 0.46 5.42
CA ASN A 46 5.76 0.85 4.21
C ASN A 46 7.05 1.61 4.51
N ILE A 47 8.10 1.30 3.75
CA ILE A 47 9.33 2.09 3.66
C ILE A 47 9.50 2.52 2.21
N GLU A 48 9.45 3.83 1.94
CA GLU A 48 9.75 4.37 0.62
C GLU A 48 11.27 4.33 0.40
N THR A 49 11.76 3.35 -0.36
CA THR A 49 13.21 3.19 -0.59
C THR A 49 13.77 4.26 -1.51
N THR A 50 12.94 4.80 -2.39
CA THR A 50 13.22 5.95 -3.25
C THR A 50 11.92 6.62 -3.67
N ASN A 51 11.97 7.93 -3.90
CA ASN A 51 10.91 8.65 -4.60
C ASN A 51 11.31 8.99 -6.05
N TYR A 52 12.42 8.44 -6.55
CA TYR A 52 12.84 8.60 -7.92
C TYR A 52 12.01 7.71 -8.86
N CYS A 53 11.42 8.30 -9.89
CA CYS A 53 10.69 7.57 -10.93
C CYS A 53 10.87 8.27 -12.27
N ASN A 54 11.09 7.53 -13.34
CA ASN A 54 11.25 8.04 -14.69
C ASN A 54 9.99 7.92 -15.56
N MET A 55 8.88 7.44 -14.96
CA MET A 55 7.57 7.33 -15.61
C MET A 55 6.75 8.61 -15.44
N LYS A 56 5.73 8.78 -16.30
CA LYS A 56 4.81 9.93 -16.33
C LYS A 56 3.36 9.46 -16.33
N CYS A 57 3.03 8.57 -15.38
CA CYS A 57 1.67 8.00 -15.27
C CYS A 57 0.65 9.11 -14.96
N VAL A 58 -0.44 9.14 -15.73
CA VAL A 58 -1.49 10.18 -15.63
C VAL A 58 -2.22 10.16 -14.29
N MET A 59 -2.34 8.99 -13.65
CA MET A 59 -2.99 8.82 -12.36
C MET A 59 -2.04 9.00 -11.17
N CYS A 60 -0.76 9.24 -11.38
CA CYS A 60 0.20 9.25 -10.28
C CYS A 60 0.42 10.67 -9.74
N PRO A 61 0.20 10.89 -8.43
CA PRO A 61 0.41 12.21 -7.80
C PRO A 61 1.84 12.70 -7.92
N ARG A 62 2.81 11.79 -8.02
CA ARG A 62 4.18 12.15 -8.30
C ARG A 62 4.33 12.94 -9.60
N THR A 63 3.58 12.57 -10.63
CA THR A 63 3.64 13.24 -11.94
C THR A 63 3.03 14.65 -11.88
N ILE A 64 1.98 14.80 -11.07
CA ILE A 64 1.12 15.98 -11.09
C ILE A 64 1.50 16.98 -9.99
N TYR A 65 1.76 16.50 -8.77
CA TYR A 65 1.79 17.34 -7.57
C TYR A 65 3.08 17.26 -6.76
N MET A 66 3.91 16.22 -6.93
CA MET A 66 5.05 16.00 -6.04
C MET A 66 6.16 17.02 -6.27
N THR A 67 6.49 17.76 -5.21
CA THR A 67 7.56 18.77 -5.19
C THR A 67 8.79 18.32 -4.39
N ARG A 68 8.73 17.17 -3.72
CA ARG A 68 9.88 16.60 -2.98
C ARG A 68 11.07 16.36 -3.92
N LYS A 69 12.29 16.67 -3.45
CA LYS A 69 13.51 16.32 -4.18
C LYS A 69 13.62 14.81 -4.35
N ASN A 70 14.14 14.39 -5.50
CA ASN A 70 14.41 12.97 -5.76
C ASN A 70 15.58 12.51 -4.88
N ILE A 71 15.33 11.48 -4.06
CA ILE A 71 16.32 10.89 -3.17
C ILE A 71 16.16 9.37 -3.10
N TRP A 72 17.22 8.72 -2.65
CA TRP A 72 17.22 7.35 -2.15
C TRP A 72 17.31 7.41 -0.63
N ILE A 73 16.59 6.53 0.05
CA ILE A 73 16.72 6.39 1.51
C ILE A 73 18.18 6.03 1.85
N SER A 74 18.73 6.63 2.90
CA SER A 74 20.06 6.23 3.37
C SER A 74 20.04 4.86 4.05
N ASP A 75 21.20 4.22 4.13
CA ASP A 75 21.30 2.91 4.79
C ASP A 75 20.97 3.03 6.29
N GLU A 76 21.39 4.11 6.95
CA GLU A 76 21.09 4.34 8.37
C GLU A 76 19.59 4.41 8.63
N ILE A 77 18.84 5.18 7.82
CA ILE A 77 17.38 5.31 7.95
C ILE A 77 16.71 3.95 7.67
N PHE A 78 17.17 3.24 6.64
CA PHE A 78 16.59 1.96 6.27
C PHE A 78 16.81 0.90 7.34
N GLU A 79 18.03 0.79 7.86
CA GLU A 79 18.41 -0.19 8.90
C GLU A 79 17.72 0.12 10.23
N GLU A 80 17.63 1.40 10.61
CA GLU A 80 16.87 1.83 11.79
C GLU A 80 15.39 1.46 11.65
N ALA A 81 14.76 1.79 10.53
CA ALA A 81 13.38 1.39 10.27
C ALA A 81 13.23 -0.15 10.31
N LEU A 82 14.15 -0.88 9.69
CA LEU A 82 14.11 -2.35 9.63
C LEU A 82 14.26 -3.01 11.01
N SER A 83 15.02 -2.39 11.93
CA SER A 83 15.21 -2.89 13.29
C SER A 83 13.91 -2.93 14.12
N ASN A 84 12.94 -2.11 13.75
CA ASN A 84 11.65 -1.98 14.41
C ASN A 84 10.57 -2.92 13.84
N ILE A 85 10.89 -3.70 12.79
CA ILE A 85 9.89 -4.58 12.16
C ILE A 85 9.83 -5.93 12.90
N LYS A 86 8.61 -6.33 13.24
CA LYS A 86 8.29 -7.66 13.77
C LYS A 86 7.33 -8.37 12.83
N THR A 87 7.68 -9.57 12.43
CA THR A 87 6.83 -10.44 11.60
C THR A 87 5.89 -11.26 12.47
N TYR A 88 4.78 -11.69 11.89
CA TYR A 88 3.89 -12.67 12.49
C TYR A 88 4.33 -14.07 12.09
N ASN A 89 4.16 -15.03 12.98
CA ASN A 89 4.32 -16.44 12.65
C ASN A 89 3.11 -16.97 11.86
N GLU A 90 3.26 -18.17 11.29
CA GLU A 90 2.21 -18.77 10.45
C GLU A 90 0.93 -19.05 11.22
N ASP A 91 1.01 -19.52 12.48
CA ASP A 91 -0.18 -19.80 13.29
C ASP A 91 -1.03 -18.53 13.48
N LYS A 92 -0.37 -17.43 13.82
CA LYS A 92 -1.05 -16.14 14.01
C LYS A 92 -1.65 -15.59 12.71
N LEU A 93 -0.98 -15.78 11.58
CA LEU A 93 -1.51 -15.41 10.28
C LEU A 93 -2.72 -16.29 9.92
N ASN A 94 -2.65 -17.60 10.15
CA ASN A 94 -3.75 -18.52 9.89
C ASN A 94 -4.98 -18.20 10.75
N ASP A 95 -4.77 -17.86 12.03
CA ASP A 95 -5.84 -17.40 12.92
C ASP A 95 -6.51 -16.11 12.42
N PHE A 96 -5.70 -15.19 11.92
CA PHE A 96 -6.22 -13.95 11.33
C PHE A 96 -7.03 -14.21 10.05
N TRP A 97 -6.55 -15.09 9.17
CA TRP A 97 -7.25 -15.46 7.93
C TRP A 97 -8.58 -16.16 8.22
N LYS A 98 -8.62 -17.13 9.14
CA LYS A 98 -9.86 -17.77 9.59
C LYS A 98 -10.84 -16.76 10.18
N TRP A 99 -10.31 -15.81 10.97
CA TRP A 99 -11.16 -14.76 11.51
C TRP A 99 -11.77 -13.87 10.42
N LEU A 100 -10.99 -13.50 9.38
CA LEU A 100 -11.49 -12.74 8.22
C LEU A 100 -12.61 -13.48 7.50
N GLU A 101 -12.44 -14.77 7.23
CA GLU A 101 -13.46 -15.61 6.57
C GLU A 101 -14.78 -15.66 7.35
N ILE A 102 -14.71 -15.72 8.67
CA ILE A 102 -15.90 -15.82 9.52
C ILE A 102 -16.61 -14.47 9.68
N ASN A 103 -15.85 -13.38 9.77
CA ASN A 103 -16.40 -12.09 10.20
C ASN A 103 -16.56 -11.08 9.07
N THR A 104 -16.08 -11.37 7.87
CA THR A 104 -16.09 -10.43 6.74
C THR A 104 -16.50 -11.14 5.45
N PRO A 105 -16.85 -10.41 4.38
CA PRO A 105 -17.10 -11.01 3.06
C PRO A 105 -15.85 -11.56 2.36
N TYR A 106 -14.73 -11.69 3.04
CA TYR A 106 -13.51 -12.22 2.45
C TYR A 106 -13.68 -13.70 2.03
N ASN A 107 -13.33 -14.00 0.78
CA ASN A 107 -13.32 -15.35 0.24
C ASN A 107 -11.90 -15.74 -0.19
N PRO A 108 -11.23 -16.69 0.48
CA PRO A 108 -9.87 -17.09 0.15
C PRO A 108 -9.73 -17.76 -1.22
N ASN A 109 -10.84 -18.26 -1.78
CA ASN A 109 -10.86 -18.92 -3.09
C ASN A 109 -11.03 -17.93 -4.25
N GLU A 110 -11.23 -16.65 -3.95
CA GLU A 110 -11.42 -15.61 -4.96
C GLU A 110 -10.15 -14.80 -5.17
N VAL A 111 -9.69 -14.72 -6.42
CA VAL A 111 -8.63 -13.81 -6.82
C VAL A 111 -9.21 -12.40 -6.92
N SER A 112 -8.99 -11.61 -5.89
CA SER A 112 -9.54 -10.25 -5.81
C SER A 112 -8.51 -9.23 -5.35
N GLU A 113 -8.77 -7.95 -5.67
CA GLU A 113 -7.98 -6.83 -5.14
C GLU A 113 -7.89 -6.88 -3.62
N ASN A 114 -8.99 -7.20 -3.00
CA ASN A 114 -9.12 -7.21 -1.56
C ASN A 114 -8.34 -8.36 -0.93
N GLY A 115 -8.44 -9.57 -1.47
CA GLY A 115 -7.64 -10.72 -1.03
C GLY A 115 -6.14 -10.44 -1.14
N PHE A 116 -5.71 -9.84 -2.24
CA PHE A 116 -4.32 -9.39 -2.40
C PHE A 116 -3.93 -8.35 -1.35
N TYR A 117 -4.77 -7.33 -1.13
CA TYR A 117 -4.50 -6.28 -0.14
C TYR A 117 -4.31 -6.85 1.26
N PHE A 118 -5.22 -7.72 1.74
CA PHE A 118 -5.09 -8.35 3.04
C PHE A 118 -3.84 -9.24 3.15
N SER A 119 -3.51 -9.98 2.09
CA SER A 119 -2.28 -10.76 2.05
C SER A 119 -1.04 -9.89 2.26
N ILE A 120 -1.00 -8.72 1.61
CA ILE A 120 0.12 -7.79 1.75
C ILE A 120 0.17 -7.16 3.15
N VAL A 121 -0.96 -6.60 3.63
CA VAL A 121 -0.96 -5.87 4.91
C VAL A 121 -0.69 -6.75 6.10
N SER A 122 -1.03 -8.03 6.03
CA SER A 122 -0.82 -8.97 7.14
C SER A 122 0.60 -9.47 7.25
N LYS A 123 1.34 -9.61 6.14
CA LYS A 123 2.64 -10.29 6.19
C LYS A 123 3.81 -9.56 5.54
N CYS A 124 3.60 -8.65 4.61
CA CYS A 124 4.69 -8.05 3.84
C CYS A 124 5.05 -6.64 4.29
N LEU A 125 6.36 -6.34 4.33
CA LEU A 125 6.87 -4.99 4.31
C LEU A 125 6.82 -4.46 2.88
N ILE A 126 6.20 -3.29 2.67
CA ILE A 126 6.16 -2.64 1.37
C ILE A 126 7.42 -1.80 1.17
N LEU A 127 8.13 -2.04 0.05
CA LEU A 127 9.38 -1.35 -0.30
C LEU A 127 9.20 -0.40 -1.50
N HIS A 128 8.05 0.23 -1.62
CA HIS A 128 7.82 1.28 -2.62
C HIS A 128 6.93 2.38 -2.06
N GLY A 129 7.09 3.58 -2.58
CA GLY A 129 6.23 4.73 -2.32
C GLY A 129 5.86 5.39 -3.64
N TYR A 130 6.27 6.63 -3.82
CA TYR A 130 6.04 7.39 -5.05
C TYR A 130 7.19 7.27 -6.07
N GLY A 131 8.20 6.47 -5.78
CA GLY A 131 9.29 6.13 -6.69
C GLY A 131 9.08 4.79 -7.42
N GLU A 132 10.00 4.50 -8.31
CA GLU A 132 10.09 3.21 -9.01
C GLU A 132 11.17 2.34 -8.36
N PRO A 133 10.83 1.21 -7.73
CA PRO A 133 11.79 0.42 -6.95
C PRO A 133 13.01 -0.05 -7.74
N PHE A 134 12.84 -0.40 -9.02
CA PHE A 134 13.97 -0.82 -9.86
C PHE A 134 14.96 0.31 -10.20
N LEU A 135 14.62 1.57 -9.90
CA LEU A 135 15.56 2.70 -9.96
C LEU A 135 16.30 2.93 -8.65
N ASP A 136 15.95 2.19 -7.59
CA ASP A 136 16.78 2.16 -6.40
C ASP A 136 18.05 1.34 -6.67
N LYS A 137 19.19 2.04 -6.62
CA LYS A 137 20.50 1.41 -6.87
C LYS A 137 20.92 0.41 -5.79
N TYR A 138 20.29 0.46 -4.62
CA TYR A 138 20.56 -0.41 -3.48
C TYR A 138 19.46 -1.45 -3.22
N LEU A 139 18.49 -1.59 -4.13
CA LEU A 139 17.35 -2.48 -3.95
C LEU A 139 17.75 -3.91 -3.54
N ILE A 140 18.72 -4.48 -4.23
CA ILE A 140 19.17 -5.87 -3.97
C ILE A 140 19.80 -6.00 -2.58
N LYS A 141 20.63 -5.04 -2.17
CA LYS A 141 21.18 -4.99 -0.80
C LYS A 141 20.07 -4.96 0.24
N ARG A 142 19.04 -4.14 0.03
CA ARG A 142 17.90 -4.00 0.94
C ARG A 142 17.05 -5.26 1.02
N LEU A 143 16.79 -5.91 -0.10
CA LEU A 143 16.09 -7.20 -0.13
C LEU A 143 16.86 -8.28 0.64
N LYS A 144 18.18 -8.35 0.45
CA LYS A 144 19.04 -9.28 1.19
C LYS A 144 18.94 -9.03 2.69
N LEU A 145 19.05 -7.79 3.17
CA LEU A 145 18.88 -7.42 4.59
C LEU A 145 17.51 -7.84 5.13
N CYS A 146 16.43 -7.63 4.37
CA CYS A 146 15.09 -8.08 4.77
C CYS A 146 15.02 -9.60 4.86
N ASN A 147 15.58 -10.31 3.89
CA ASN A 147 15.58 -11.77 3.85
C ASN A 147 16.38 -12.39 5.01
N GLU A 148 17.54 -11.84 5.34
CA GLU A 148 18.36 -12.25 6.50
C GLU A 148 17.58 -12.11 7.83
N LYS A 149 16.73 -11.10 7.93
CA LYS A 149 15.81 -10.88 9.07
C LYS A 149 14.48 -11.63 8.94
N LYS A 150 14.30 -12.45 7.91
CA LYS A 150 13.06 -13.19 7.61
C LYS A 150 11.83 -12.27 7.49
N ILE A 151 12.00 -11.09 6.94
CA ILE A 151 10.93 -10.13 6.71
C ILE A 151 10.43 -10.30 5.27
N PRO A 152 9.20 -10.79 5.04
CA PRO A 152 8.62 -10.87 3.71
C PRO A 152 8.47 -9.47 3.10
N THR A 153 8.79 -9.33 1.82
CA THR A 153 8.82 -8.04 1.13
C THR A 153 7.92 -8.03 -0.09
N TYR A 154 7.39 -6.86 -0.37
CA TYR A 154 6.57 -6.58 -1.54
C TYR A 154 6.93 -5.24 -2.15
N PHE A 155 6.95 -5.18 -3.46
CA PHE A 155 6.84 -3.91 -4.19
C PHE A 155 6.12 -4.06 -5.53
N SER A 156 5.58 -2.92 -6.00
CA SER A 156 5.01 -2.77 -7.33
C SER A 156 5.99 -2.03 -8.23
N CYS A 157 6.13 -2.47 -9.46
CA CYS A 157 6.97 -1.82 -10.47
C CYS A 157 6.22 -1.58 -11.78
N THR A 158 6.77 -0.70 -12.61
CA THR A 158 6.41 -0.62 -14.02
C THR A 158 7.43 -1.44 -14.82
N PRO A 159 7.01 -2.49 -15.59
CA PRO A 159 7.94 -3.36 -16.31
C PRO A 159 8.87 -2.63 -17.30
N ALA A 160 8.47 -1.45 -17.79
CA ALA A 160 9.29 -0.59 -18.63
C ALA A 160 10.62 -0.16 -17.97
N THR A 161 10.68 -0.10 -16.64
CA THR A 161 11.88 0.31 -15.89
C THR A 161 12.70 -0.86 -15.39
N MET A 162 12.14 -2.06 -15.48
CA MET A 162 12.72 -3.30 -15.00
C MET A 162 13.60 -3.95 -16.09
N THR A 163 14.70 -4.56 -15.67
CA THR A 163 15.36 -5.59 -16.48
C THR A 163 15.07 -6.97 -15.91
N VAL A 164 15.13 -8.00 -16.77
CA VAL A 164 14.90 -9.40 -16.36
C VAL A 164 15.94 -9.82 -15.30
N GLU A 165 17.20 -9.43 -15.48
CA GLU A 165 18.30 -9.73 -14.57
C GLU A 165 18.07 -9.15 -13.17
N LYS A 166 17.63 -7.88 -13.09
CA LYS A 166 17.32 -7.24 -11.79
C LYS A 166 16.13 -7.90 -11.11
N ALA A 167 15.10 -8.30 -11.86
CA ALA A 167 13.96 -9.01 -11.30
C ALA A 167 14.36 -10.40 -10.76
N ILE A 168 15.20 -11.13 -11.50
CA ILE A 168 15.77 -12.41 -11.07
C ILE A 168 16.60 -12.21 -9.80
N ALA A 169 17.50 -11.23 -9.77
CA ALA A 169 18.31 -10.91 -8.62
C ALA A 169 17.46 -10.55 -7.39
N ALA A 170 16.32 -9.87 -7.60
CA ALA A 170 15.39 -9.57 -6.51
C ALA A 170 14.76 -10.86 -5.94
N MET A 171 14.33 -11.80 -6.80
CA MET A 171 13.81 -13.10 -6.38
C MET A 171 14.85 -13.94 -5.65
N GLU A 172 16.10 -13.99 -6.15
CA GLU A 172 17.24 -14.67 -5.52
C GLU A 172 17.54 -14.13 -4.12
N ASN A 173 17.29 -12.84 -3.89
CA ASN A 173 17.50 -12.17 -2.60
C ASN A 173 16.24 -12.10 -1.73
N GLY A 174 15.24 -12.97 -1.98
CA GLY A 174 14.13 -13.21 -1.07
C GLY A 174 12.91 -12.31 -1.26
N LEU A 175 12.77 -11.64 -2.42
CA LEU A 175 11.54 -10.91 -2.72
C LEU A 175 10.32 -11.85 -2.68
N THR A 176 9.36 -11.54 -1.82
CA THR A 176 8.19 -12.40 -1.60
C THR A 176 7.11 -12.14 -2.65
N VAL A 177 6.84 -10.87 -2.99
CA VAL A 177 5.82 -10.51 -3.96
C VAL A 177 6.32 -9.43 -4.91
N LEU A 178 6.20 -9.66 -6.22
CA LEU A 178 6.51 -8.70 -7.28
C LEU A 178 5.25 -8.39 -8.10
N LYS A 179 4.78 -7.15 -8.01
CA LYS A 179 3.62 -6.70 -8.78
C LYS A 179 4.05 -5.90 -10.01
N PHE A 180 3.47 -6.27 -11.15
CA PHE A 180 3.65 -5.60 -12.43
C PHE A 180 2.45 -4.72 -12.75
N SER A 181 2.69 -3.45 -12.93
CA SER A 181 1.65 -2.48 -13.25
C SER A 181 1.47 -2.38 -14.78
N LEU A 182 0.39 -2.98 -15.28
CA LEU A 182 0.03 -3.11 -16.70
C LEU A 182 -1.38 -2.55 -16.91
N ASP A 183 -1.53 -1.29 -17.29
CA ASP A 183 -2.82 -0.61 -17.34
C ASP A 183 -3.43 -0.53 -18.74
N ALA A 184 -2.92 -1.31 -19.67
CA ALA A 184 -3.43 -1.51 -21.03
C ALA A 184 -2.97 -2.85 -21.58
N MET A 185 -3.51 -3.24 -22.74
CA MET A 185 -3.13 -4.45 -23.48
C MET A 185 -2.53 -4.15 -24.86
N ASP A 186 -2.07 -2.94 -25.05
CA ASP A 186 -1.38 -2.49 -26.27
C ASP A 186 -0.44 -1.31 -26.00
N ASP A 187 0.48 -1.09 -26.95
CA ASP A 187 1.53 -0.07 -26.85
C ASP A 187 1.00 1.37 -26.89
N GLU A 188 -0.04 1.61 -27.65
CA GLU A 188 -0.59 2.94 -27.79
C GLU A 188 -1.24 3.43 -26.49
N ASN A 189 -2.09 2.58 -25.90
CA ASN A 189 -2.82 2.92 -24.69
C ASN A 189 -1.91 2.92 -23.45
N ILE A 190 -0.94 1.99 -23.33
CA ILE A 190 -0.03 2.01 -22.18
C ILE A 190 0.86 3.27 -22.18
N LYS A 191 1.26 3.77 -23.36
CA LYS A 191 2.01 5.04 -23.49
C LYS A 191 1.17 6.24 -23.09
N LYS A 192 -0.12 6.25 -23.44
CA LYS A 192 -1.06 7.31 -22.97
C LYS A 192 -1.22 7.33 -21.47
N ILE A 193 -1.28 6.15 -20.83
CA ILE A 193 -1.55 6.01 -19.40
C ILE A 193 -0.27 6.19 -18.57
N ARG A 194 0.84 5.54 -18.95
CA ARG A 194 2.07 5.50 -18.16
C ARG A 194 3.21 6.36 -18.68
N GLY A 195 3.01 7.00 -19.84
CA GLY A 195 3.98 7.89 -20.49
C GLY A 195 4.80 7.18 -21.54
N LYS A 196 5.49 7.97 -22.37
CA LYS A 196 6.20 7.54 -23.60
C LYS A 196 7.22 6.41 -23.42
N LYS A 197 7.72 6.19 -22.20
CA LYS A 197 8.69 5.12 -21.89
C LYS A 197 8.04 3.76 -21.69
N ALA A 198 6.73 3.70 -21.53
CA ALA A 198 6.01 2.44 -21.42
C ALA A 198 5.97 1.73 -22.78
N ASN A 199 6.11 0.41 -22.75
CA ASN A 199 5.98 -0.46 -23.91
C ASN A 199 5.31 -1.76 -23.45
N TYR A 200 4.17 -2.10 -24.03
CA TYR A 200 3.38 -3.25 -23.62
C TYR A 200 4.05 -4.56 -24.04
N ASP A 201 4.41 -4.69 -25.32
CA ASP A 201 4.97 -5.94 -25.87
C ASP A 201 6.28 -6.30 -25.19
N GLU A 202 7.18 -5.33 -25.02
CA GLU A 202 8.43 -5.53 -24.27
C GLU A 202 8.16 -5.89 -22.80
N SER A 203 7.15 -5.30 -22.18
CA SER A 203 6.77 -5.61 -20.79
C SER A 203 6.29 -7.05 -20.65
N ILE A 204 5.45 -7.53 -21.57
CA ILE A 204 4.97 -8.91 -21.61
C ILE A 204 6.14 -9.88 -21.83
N GLU A 205 7.02 -9.60 -22.79
CA GLU A 205 8.20 -10.43 -23.04
C GLU A 205 9.07 -10.59 -21.79
N LYS A 206 9.35 -9.48 -21.08
CA LYS A 206 10.12 -9.51 -19.83
C LYS A 206 9.43 -10.35 -18.74
N ILE A 207 8.12 -10.17 -18.56
CA ILE A 207 7.36 -10.91 -17.54
C ILE A 207 7.32 -12.39 -17.86
N MET A 208 7.11 -12.77 -19.12
CA MET A 208 7.12 -14.17 -19.54
C MET A 208 8.49 -14.85 -19.31
N LYS A 209 9.60 -14.14 -19.57
CA LYS A 209 10.95 -14.62 -19.22
C LYS A 209 11.09 -14.83 -17.70
N ILE A 210 10.58 -13.91 -16.89
CA ILE A 210 10.63 -14.02 -15.41
C ILE A 210 9.80 -15.21 -14.93
N ILE A 211 8.58 -15.42 -15.47
CA ILE A 211 7.74 -16.58 -15.14
C ILE A 211 8.47 -17.89 -15.46
N LYS A 212 9.09 -17.97 -16.63
CA LYS A 212 9.89 -19.14 -17.03
C LYS A 212 11.02 -19.42 -16.04
N VAL A 213 11.84 -18.41 -15.71
CA VAL A 213 12.96 -18.55 -14.77
C VAL A 213 12.47 -18.88 -13.36
N LYS A 214 11.35 -18.27 -12.90
CA LYS A 214 10.71 -18.63 -11.63
C LYS A 214 10.42 -20.12 -11.55
N LYS A 215 9.82 -20.69 -12.61
CA LYS A 215 9.50 -22.11 -12.68
C LYS A 215 10.75 -22.97 -12.70
N GLU A 216 11.72 -22.65 -13.56
CA GLU A 216 12.98 -23.41 -13.71
C GLU A 216 13.80 -23.46 -12.42
N ARG A 217 13.85 -22.33 -11.68
CA ARG A 217 14.64 -22.22 -10.44
C ARG A 217 13.80 -22.42 -9.16
N ASN A 218 12.52 -22.76 -9.29
CA ASN A 218 11.59 -22.99 -8.19
C ASN A 218 11.53 -21.82 -7.18
N PHE A 219 11.56 -20.57 -7.68
CA PHE A 219 11.40 -19.41 -6.81
C PHE A 219 10.00 -19.33 -6.22
N LYS A 220 9.90 -18.96 -4.94
CA LYS A 220 8.64 -18.84 -4.19
C LYS A 220 7.98 -17.47 -4.35
N THR A 221 8.61 -16.55 -5.05
CA THR A 221 8.07 -15.20 -5.29
C THR A 221 6.72 -15.28 -6.00
N VAL A 222 5.72 -14.61 -5.45
CA VAL A 222 4.41 -14.45 -6.10
C VAL A 222 4.52 -13.32 -7.12
N LEU A 223 4.21 -13.63 -8.37
CA LEU A 223 4.19 -12.65 -9.47
C LEU A 223 2.76 -12.16 -9.67
N VAL A 224 2.57 -10.85 -9.76
CA VAL A 224 1.24 -10.22 -9.71
C VAL A 224 1.06 -9.22 -10.86
N PRO A 225 0.62 -9.67 -12.05
CA PRO A 225 0.12 -8.75 -13.06
C PRO A 225 -1.11 -8.00 -12.56
N CYS A 226 -1.11 -6.67 -12.71
CA CYS A 226 -2.21 -5.84 -12.22
C CYS A 226 -2.54 -4.74 -13.22
N MET A 227 -3.83 -4.56 -13.49
CA MET A 227 -4.38 -3.46 -14.28
C MET A 227 -5.21 -2.56 -13.37
N ILE A 228 -5.13 -1.23 -13.56
CA ILE A 228 -6.03 -0.28 -12.89
C ILE A 228 -7.22 -0.02 -13.79
N SER A 229 -8.43 -0.14 -13.25
CA SER A 229 -9.66 0.27 -13.90
C SER A 229 -9.78 1.80 -13.92
N LEU A 230 -9.38 2.43 -15.00
CA LEU A 230 -9.44 3.89 -15.16
C LEU A 230 -10.81 4.39 -15.59
N LYS A 231 -11.65 3.51 -16.15
CA LYS A 231 -13.01 3.76 -16.60
C LYS A 231 -13.90 2.58 -16.25
N THR A 232 -15.19 2.84 -16.18
CA THR A 232 -16.22 1.83 -15.84
C THR A 232 -17.18 1.52 -16.99
N ASP A 233 -16.87 1.99 -18.22
CA ASP A 233 -17.66 1.71 -19.41
C ASP A 233 -17.55 0.24 -19.88
N GLU A 234 -18.41 -0.17 -20.79
CA GLU A 234 -18.45 -1.56 -21.27
C GLU A 234 -17.15 -1.97 -21.98
N THR A 235 -16.49 -1.06 -22.70
CA THR A 235 -15.20 -1.32 -23.35
C THR A 235 -14.13 -1.67 -22.31
N SER A 236 -14.12 -0.93 -21.20
CA SER A 236 -13.20 -1.19 -20.09
C SER A 236 -13.50 -2.54 -19.41
N LYS A 237 -14.76 -2.92 -19.26
CA LYS A 237 -15.14 -4.24 -18.72
C LYS A 237 -14.67 -5.40 -19.61
N ILE A 238 -14.75 -5.24 -20.93
CA ILE A 238 -14.23 -6.23 -21.88
C ILE A 238 -12.70 -6.32 -21.72
N LEU A 239 -12.00 -5.19 -21.74
CA LEU A 239 -10.54 -5.13 -21.56
C LEU A 239 -10.11 -5.82 -20.25
N HIS A 240 -10.84 -5.61 -19.15
CA HIS A 240 -10.55 -6.26 -17.88
C HIS A 240 -10.69 -7.80 -17.96
N LYS A 241 -11.72 -8.29 -18.63
CA LYS A 241 -11.92 -9.73 -18.85
C LYS A 241 -10.82 -10.32 -19.70
N ASP A 242 -10.44 -9.65 -20.79
CA ASP A 242 -9.36 -10.09 -21.68
C ASP A 242 -8.02 -10.11 -20.96
N PHE A 243 -7.74 -9.12 -20.11
CA PHE A 243 -6.55 -9.09 -19.26
C PHE A 243 -6.49 -10.30 -18.32
N LEU A 244 -7.56 -10.58 -17.59
CA LEU A 244 -7.61 -11.73 -16.68
C LEU A 244 -7.48 -13.05 -17.42
N LYS A 245 -8.18 -13.21 -18.55
CA LYS A 245 -8.10 -14.39 -19.41
C LYS A 245 -6.69 -14.63 -19.98
N PHE A 246 -5.97 -13.56 -20.33
CA PHE A 246 -4.60 -13.67 -20.80
C PHE A 246 -3.67 -14.28 -19.73
N TRP A 247 -3.86 -13.91 -18.46
CA TRP A 247 -3.02 -14.38 -17.36
C TRP A 247 -3.44 -15.72 -16.75
N GLU A 248 -4.67 -16.16 -16.98
CA GLU A 248 -5.24 -17.40 -16.40
C GLU A 248 -4.37 -18.65 -16.56
N PRO A 249 -3.73 -18.93 -17.73
CA PRO A 249 -2.90 -20.12 -17.91
C PRO A 249 -1.51 -20.04 -17.27
N HIS A 250 -1.17 -18.92 -16.64
CA HIS A 250 0.16 -18.66 -16.08
C HIS A 250 0.16 -18.79 -14.55
N ASP A 251 1.30 -19.20 -13.99
CA ASP A 251 1.50 -19.24 -12.51
C ASP A 251 1.71 -17.84 -11.94
N VAL A 252 0.65 -17.04 -11.95
CA VAL A 252 0.61 -15.66 -11.47
C VAL A 252 -0.70 -15.34 -10.75
N PHE A 253 -0.71 -14.32 -9.92
CA PHE A 253 -1.91 -13.79 -9.27
C PHE A 253 -2.35 -12.50 -9.99
N ALA A 254 -3.14 -12.62 -11.06
CA ALA A 254 -3.59 -11.47 -11.82
C ALA A 254 -4.90 -10.89 -11.27
N TYR A 255 -5.00 -9.56 -11.17
CA TYR A 255 -6.26 -8.90 -10.81
C TYR A 255 -6.39 -7.51 -11.42
N VAL A 256 -7.63 -7.03 -11.49
CA VAL A 256 -7.94 -5.64 -11.86
C VAL A 256 -8.21 -4.84 -10.60
N LYS A 257 -7.46 -3.77 -10.42
CA LYS A 257 -7.57 -2.86 -9.29
C LYS A 257 -8.61 -1.78 -9.58
N SER A 258 -9.44 -1.46 -8.61
CA SER A 258 -10.31 -0.27 -8.66
C SER A 258 -9.47 1.00 -8.74
N GLN A 259 -9.96 2.00 -9.46
CA GLN A 259 -9.29 3.29 -9.52
C GLN A 259 -9.31 3.95 -8.14
N ASP A 260 -8.18 4.51 -7.81
CA ASP A 260 -7.97 5.31 -6.62
C ASP A 260 -8.25 6.78 -7.00
N ASN A 261 -9.41 7.31 -6.61
CA ASN A 261 -9.91 8.60 -7.12
C ASN A 261 -9.29 9.83 -6.47
N ARG A 262 -8.48 9.68 -5.41
CA ARG A 262 -7.87 10.78 -4.65
C ARG A 262 -7.08 11.79 -5.50
N TRP A 263 -6.65 11.41 -6.68
CA TRP A 263 -5.92 12.27 -7.62
C TRP A 263 -6.84 13.07 -8.53
N LEU A 264 -8.03 12.56 -8.80
CA LEU A 264 -9.04 13.22 -9.63
C LEU A 264 -9.71 14.37 -8.89
N PHE A 265 -9.83 14.30 -7.56
CA PHE A 265 -10.39 15.38 -6.75
C PHE A 265 -9.61 16.69 -6.83
N GLU A 266 -8.34 16.67 -7.19
CA GLU A 266 -7.55 17.88 -7.40
C GLU A 266 -7.76 18.49 -8.79
N GLN A 267 -8.17 17.68 -9.78
CA GLN A 267 -8.41 18.09 -11.16
C GLN A 267 -9.86 18.47 -11.40
N ASP A 268 -10.79 17.82 -10.73
CA ASP A 268 -12.22 18.01 -10.90
C ASP A 268 -12.82 18.76 -9.72
N LYS A 269 -12.98 20.08 -9.89
CA LYS A 269 -13.55 20.96 -8.86
C LYS A 269 -15.03 20.65 -8.56
N GLY A 270 -15.68 19.79 -9.34
CA GLY A 270 -17.06 19.36 -9.16
C GLY A 270 -17.23 18.09 -8.34
N LEU A 271 -16.15 17.35 -8.07
CA LEU A 271 -16.20 16.21 -7.16
C LEU A 271 -16.01 16.69 -5.72
N GLU A 272 -17.08 17.23 -5.16
CA GLU A 272 -17.13 17.57 -3.75
C GLU A 272 -16.95 16.32 -2.91
N ASN A 273 -15.87 16.28 -2.22
CA ASN A 273 -15.58 15.86 -0.89
C ASN A 273 -16.52 14.82 -0.23
N ASN A 274 -16.49 13.61 -0.73
CA ASN A 274 -17.01 12.46 -0.01
C ASN A 274 -15.86 11.60 0.53
N SER A 275 -14.86 12.23 1.18
CA SER A 275 -13.87 11.45 1.90
C SER A 275 -14.56 10.57 2.92
N HIS A 276 -14.62 9.29 2.60
CA HIS A 276 -15.29 8.31 3.43
C HIS A 276 -14.70 8.27 4.84
N TYR A 277 -13.39 8.42 4.93
CA TYR A 277 -12.65 8.38 6.20
C TYR A 277 -12.76 9.64 7.04
N ALA A 278 -12.90 10.80 6.43
CA ALA A 278 -13.06 12.04 7.18
C ALA A 278 -14.35 12.09 7.99
N GLN A 279 -15.33 11.29 7.60
CA GLN A 279 -16.64 11.26 8.27
C GLN A 279 -16.78 10.08 9.23
N GLN A 280 -15.85 9.13 9.24
CA GLN A 280 -16.01 7.89 9.97
C GLN A 280 -14.79 7.62 10.86
N TYR A 281 -13.84 6.85 10.36
CA TYR A 281 -12.71 6.36 11.12
C TYR A 281 -11.66 5.80 10.17
N CYS A 282 -10.41 6.05 10.45
CA CYS A 282 -9.30 5.46 9.70
C CYS A 282 -8.40 4.70 10.67
N GLU A 283 -8.17 3.43 10.42
CA GLU A 283 -7.35 2.58 11.28
C GLU A 283 -5.84 2.79 11.14
N TYR A 284 -5.36 3.46 10.08
CA TYR A 284 -3.92 3.70 9.90
C TYR A 284 -3.24 4.32 11.14
N PRO A 285 -3.80 5.34 11.81
CA PRO A 285 -3.17 5.91 12.99
C PRO A 285 -3.01 4.96 14.18
N TRP A 286 -3.72 3.82 14.18
CA TRP A 286 -3.63 2.81 15.24
C TRP A 286 -2.92 1.53 14.82
N THR A 287 -2.76 1.28 13.52
CA THR A 287 -2.27 -0.01 13.02
C THR A 287 -0.87 0.04 12.46
N SER A 288 -0.43 1.18 11.92
CA SER A 288 0.87 1.24 11.24
C SER A 288 1.33 2.65 10.91
N LEU A 289 2.57 2.75 10.47
CA LEU A 289 3.14 3.99 9.93
C LEU A 289 3.92 3.71 8.63
N THR A 290 4.25 4.80 7.95
CA THR A 290 5.09 4.80 6.75
C THR A 290 6.35 5.64 6.99
N VAL A 291 7.50 5.11 6.62
CA VAL A 291 8.78 5.83 6.62
C VAL A 291 9.10 6.25 5.19
N MET A 292 9.23 7.56 4.99
CA MET A 292 9.57 8.17 3.70
C MET A 292 11.09 8.14 3.46
N ALA A 293 11.50 8.29 2.21
CA ALA A 293 12.93 8.22 1.83
C ALA A 293 13.82 9.30 2.49
N ASP A 294 13.26 10.40 2.95
CA ASP A 294 13.94 11.47 3.70
C ASP A 294 13.97 11.24 5.23
N GLY A 295 13.40 10.14 5.70
CA GLY A 295 13.29 9.80 7.12
C GLY A 295 12.03 10.35 7.78
N ASN A 296 11.20 11.12 7.07
CA ASN A 296 9.92 11.56 7.59
C ASN A 296 8.97 10.38 7.84
N VAL A 297 8.29 10.43 8.96
CA VAL A 297 7.26 9.47 9.35
C VAL A 297 5.90 10.09 9.10
N VAL A 298 5.09 9.39 8.32
CA VAL A 298 3.73 9.79 7.95
C VAL A 298 2.73 8.68 8.30
N PRO A 299 1.44 9.00 8.50
CA PRO A 299 0.47 8.00 8.99
C PRO A 299 0.12 6.93 7.94
N CYS A 300 0.23 7.22 6.65
CA CYS A 300 -0.17 6.29 5.60
C CYS A 300 0.50 6.58 4.26
N THR A 301 0.33 5.68 3.30
CA THR A 301 0.89 5.78 1.94
C THR A 301 0.22 6.83 1.05
N GLN A 302 -0.78 7.55 1.55
CA GLN A 302 -1.50 8.60 0.80
C GLN A 302 -0.79 9.96 0.83
N ILE A 303 0.24 10.10 1.64
CA ILE A 303 1.01 11.35 1.79
C ILE A 303 2.12 11.38 0.74
N SER A 304 2.03 12.30 -0.22
CA SER A 304 2.97 12.40 -1.34
C SER A 304 4.05 13.48 -1.19
N ASN A 305 3.71 14.57 -0.51
CA ASN A 305 4.54 15.79 -0.42
C ASN A 305 4.88 16.19 1.02
N ASN A 306 4.91 15.23 1.95
CA ASN A 306 5.12 15.55 3.37
C ASN A 306 4.04 16.48 3.95
N GLU A 307 2.80 16.40 3.47
CA GLU A 307 1.69 17.25 3.92
C GLU A 307 1.23 16.93 5.34
N LEU A 308 1.58 15.75 5.85
CA LEU A 308 1.23 15.30 7.20
C LEU A 308 2.41 14.53 7.81
N VAL A 309 3.45 15.25 8.20
CA VAL A 309 4.64 14.70 8.87
C VAL A 309 4.42 14.66 10.37
N LEU A 310 4.48 13.47 10.93
CA LEU A 310 4.28 13.21 12.36
C LEU A 310 5.59 13.22 13.16
N GLY A 311 6.72 12.99 12.50
CA GLY A 311 8.06 13.07 13.05
C GLY A 311 9.12 12.71 12.02
N ASN A 312 10.39 12.61 12.43
CA ASN A 312 11.48 12.16 11.58
C ASN A 312 12.35 11.15 12.36
N ILE A 313 12.62 9.99 11.75
CA ILE A 313 13.37 8.89 12.38
C ILE A 313 14.82 9.25 12.70
N LYS A 314 15.36 10.32 12.12
CA LYS A 314 16.70 10.85 12.44
C LYS A 314 16.73 11.67 13.73
N GLU A 315 15.58 12.14 14.19
CA GLU A 315 15.44 13.07 15.33
C GLU A 315 14.85 12.37 16.54
N ASN A 316 13.93 11.41 16.29
CA ASN A 316 13.17 10.72 17.31
C ASN A 316 13.10 9.23 17.01
N THR A 317 12.99 8.41 18.03
CA THR A 317 12.65 7.00 17.85
C THR A 317 11.23 6.84 17.28
N LEU A 318 10.98 5.74 16.58
CA LEU A 318 9.63 5.45 16.07
C LEU A 318 8.60 5.33 17.19
N GLU A 319 9.00 4.87 18.36
CA GLU A 319 8.12 4.75 19.55
C GLU A 319 7.74 6.14 20.10
N GLU A 320 8.69 7.08 20.17
CA GLU A 320 8.41 8.47 20.56
C GLU A 320 7.48 9.16 19.56
N ILE A 321 7.71 8.98 18.25
CA ILE A 321 6.84 9.53 17.22
C ILE A 321 5.42 8.95 17.34
N TRP A 322 5.30 7.63 17.49
CA TRP A 322 4.04 6.90 17.55
C TRP A 322 3.18 7.28 18.77
N ASN A 323 3.82 7.51 19.93
CA ASN A 323 3.16 7.92 21.15
C ASN A 323 3.14 9.43 21.35
N GLY A 324 3.68 10.19 20.40
CA GLY A 324 3.79 11.64 20.47
C GLY A 324 2.48 12.36 20.15
N LYS A 325 2.43 13.64 20.55
CA LYS A 325 1.25 14.51 20.45
C LYS A 325 0.63 14.57 19.06
N LYS A 326 1.44 14.58 18.00
CA LYS A 326 0.92 14.67 16.63
C LYS A 326 0.09 13.44 16.25
N TYR A 327 0.52 12.23 16.66
CA TYR A 327 -0.26 11.01 16.44
C TYR A 327 -1.50 10.97 17.31
N GLU A 328 -1.39 11.37 18.56
CA GLU A 328 -2.53 11.49 19.48
C GLU A 328 -3.60 12.42 18.90
N ASP A 329 -3.22 13.61 18.46
CA ASP A 329 -4.15 14.56 17.85
C ASP A 329 -4.80 14.02 16.59
N LEU A 330 -4.02 13.31 15.75
CA LEU A 330 -4.55 12.69 14.54
C LEU A 330 -5.59 11.61 14.87
N ARG A 331 -5.35 10.77 15.89
CA ARG A 331 -6.31 9.76 16.37
C ARG A 331 -7.59 10.42 16.86
N LYS A 332 -7.48 11.46 17.70
CA LYS A 332 -8.63 12.24 18.20
C LYS A 332 -9.45 12.86 17.07
N MET A 333 -8.78 13.41 16.04
CA MET A 333 -9.47 13.94 14.87
C MET A 333 -10.27 12.86 14.13
N HIS A 334 -9.72 11.64 13.99
CA HIS A 334 -10.40 10.54 13.32
C HIS A 334 -11.61 10.01 14.11
N ILE A 335 -11.55 9.99 15.44
CA ILE A 335 -12.68 9.56 16.27
C ILE A 335 -13.76 10.65 16.29
N SER A 336 -13.37 11.88 16.58
CA SER A 336 -14.34 12.99 16.71
C SER A 336 -14.90 13.49 15.38
N GLY A 337 -14.25 13.16 14.25
CA GLY A 337 -14.57 13.75 12.94
C GLY A 337 -14.24 15.24 12.82
N LYS A 338 -13.60 15.83 13.82
CA LYS A 338 -13.29 17.27 13.86
C LYS A 338 -11.92 17.55 13.26
N PHE A 339 -11.87 17.69 11.95
CA PHE A 339 -10.65 18.06 11.23
C PHE A 339 -10.62 19.55 10.89
N PRO A 340 -9.43 20.19 10.88
CA PRO A 340 -9.26 21.50 10.24
C PRO A 340 -9.73 21.47 8.78
N LYS A 341 -10.31 22.56 8.29
CA LYS A 341 -10.88 22.65 6.92
C LYS A 341 -9.92 22.21 5.81
N ASP A 342 -8.62 22.42 6.01
CA ASP A 342 -7.58 22.10 5.06
C ASP A 342 -6.83 20.79 5.35
N HIS A 343 -7.31 20.01 6.32
CA HIS A 343 -6.63 18.77 6.69
C HIS A 343 -6.68 17.75 5.55
N LYS A 344 -5.53 17.07 5.30
CA LYS A 344 -5.37 16.13 4.19
C LYS A 344 -6.39 14.99 4.22
N CYS A 345 -6.66 14.44 5.41
CA CYS A 345 -7.62 13.35 5.57
C CYS A 345 -9.05 13.77 5.24
N LEU A 346 -9.40 15.06 5.48
CA LEU A 346 -10.73 15.58 5.18
C LEU A 346 -10.97 15.76 3.68
N LYS A 347 -9.96 16.28 2.95
CA LYS A 347 -10.15 16.76 1.57
C LYS A 347 -9.84 15.75 0.48
N LYS A 348 -9.01 14.74 0.74
CA LYS A 348 -8.34 13.98 -0.33
C LYS A 348 -8.21 12.49 -0.06
N CYS A 349 -8.92 11.96 0.92
CA CYS A 349 -8.82 10.53 1.24
C CYS A 349 -10.03 9.76 0.71
N ASP A 350 -9.77 8.76 -0.11
CA ASP A 350 -10.75 7.79 -0.59
C ASP A 350 -10.33 6.33 -0.28
N GLN A 351 -9.46 6.16 0.72
CA GLN A 351 -8.97 4.84 1.12
C GLN A 351 -10.08 4.05 1.82
N VAL A 352 -10.80 3.23 1.08
CA VAL A 352 -12.04 2.55 1.55
C VAL A 352 -11.81 1.09 1.89
N LYS A 353 -10.66 0.53 1.52
CA LYS A 353 -10.47 -0.92 1.37
C LYS A 353 -10.71 -1.78 2.59
N LEU A 354 -10.29 -1.35 3.77
CA LEU A 354 -10.56 -2.11 5.00
C LEU A 354 -12.03 -2.00 5.41
N PHE A 355 -12.66 -0.86 5.18
CA PHE A 355 -14.07 -0.68 5.52
C PHE A 355 -15.03 -1.49 4.67
N GLU A 356 -14.73 -1.73 3.40
CA GLU A 356 -15.58 -2.55 2.54
C GLU A 356 -15.71 -3.99 3.05
N TYR A 357 -14.71 -4.47 3.79
CA TYR A 357 -14.73 -5.79 4.43
C TYR A 357 -15.40 -5.82 5.81
N LEU A 358 -15.62 -4.66 6.40
CA LEU A 358 -16.16 -4.57 7.76
C LEU A 358 -17.63 -4.15 7.80
N ARG A 359 -18.24 -3.98 6.62
CA ARG A 359 -19.66 -3.62 6.46
C ARG A 359 -20.58 -4.82 6.57
#